data_ba1ebfb8e27ec979740cb39e79988a7a
#
_entry.id   ba1ebfb8e27ec979740cb39e79988a7a
#
_cell.length_a   1.000
_cell.length_b   1.000
_cell.length_c   1.000
_cell.angle_alpha   90.00
_cell.angle_beta   90.00
_cell.angle_gamma   90.00
#
_symmetry.space_group_name_H-M   'P 1'
#
loop_
_entity.id
_entity.type
_entity.pdbx_description
1 polymer ?
#
loop_
_entity_poly.entity_id
_entity_poly.type
_entity_poly.pdbx_seq_one_letter_code
_entity_poly.pdbx_strand_id
1 'polypeptide(L)'
;MNNKIPNFVKTNQFGLLILVIVFICIFSFSTDGFTSRFNIYALSRVVALDIMIGLAMMVVILTGGLNLSLGALGVSAAMFGGWCMESMGIPISITIILVLAFGSFLGWINGFVTVRTGVHSFIVTLATMSIYFGFMTLLTEAEAFRKLPETFTDFGSLKLFNKYISPLLIISVMTCFVLYYICLLYTSPSPRDRV
;
A
#
# COMPACT_ATOMS: atom_id res chain seq x y z
N MET A 1 -21.47 -23.20 35.88
CA MET A 1 -21.51 -22.01 35.01
C MET A 1 -20.46 -22.19 33.90
N ASN A 2 -20.89 -22.68 32.75
CA ASN A 2 -19.99 -22.86 31.59
C ASN A 2 -19.82 -21.50 30.90
N ASN A 3 -18.74 -20.80 31.23
CA ASN A 3 -18.30 -19.61 30.47
C ASN A 3 -17.86 -20.09 29.07
N LYS A 4 -18.78 -20.14 28.12
CA LYS A 4 -18.44 -20.27 26.70
C LYS A 4 -17.74 -18.96 26.29
N ILE A 5 -16.40 -18.95 26.37
CA ILE A 5 -15.59 -17.89 25.76
C ILE A 5 -15.99 -17.83 24.29
N PRO A 6 -16.46 -16.69 23.79
CA PRO A 6 -16.91 -16.57 22.39
C PRO A 6 -15.76 -16.96 21.46
N ASN A 7 -16.05 -17.64 20.37
CA ASN A 7 -15.04 -18.18 19.43
C ASN A 7 -14.10 -17.09 18.89
N PHE A 8 -14.53 -15.85 18.88
CA PHE A 8 -13.73 -14.69 18.49
C PHE A 8 -12.48 -14.49 19.40
N VAL A 9 -12.59 -14.77 20.71
CA VAL A 9 -11.48 -14.63 21.68
C VAL A 9 -10.41 -15.71 21.48
N LYS A 10 -10.75 -16.82 20.83
CA LYS A 10 -9.83 -17.94 20.54
C LYS A 10 -9.04 -17.74 19.25
N THR A 11 -9.30 -16.69 18.52
CA THR A 11 -8.65 -16.42 17.22
C THR A 11 -7.32 -15.71 17.46
N ASN A 12 -6.25 -16.13 16.77
CA ASN A 12 -4.94 -15.46 16.79
C ASN A 12 -5.03 -13.95 16.53
N GLN A 13 -6.01 -13.51 15.75
CA GLN A 13 -6.31 -12.11 15.46
C GLN A 13 -6.66 -11.30 16.74
N PHE A 14 -7.37 -11.91 17.70
CA PHE A 14 -7.70 -11.24 18.97
C PHE A 14 -6.46 -11.01 19.83
N GLY A 15 -5.54 -11.97 19.86
CA GLY A 15 -4.25 -11.81 20.54
C GLY A 15 -3.42 -10.66 19.96
N LEU A 16 -3.36 -10.55 18.62
CA LEU A 16 -2.71 -9.44 17.93
C LEU A 16 -3.36 -8.09 18.24
N LEU A 17 -4.68 -8.03 18.27
CA LEU A 17 -5.42 -6.80 18.59
C LEU A 17 -5.12 -6.34 20.03
N ILE A 18 -5.10 -7.25 21.01
CA ILE A 18 -4.73 -6.94 22.39
C ILE A 18 -3.30 -6.41 22.45
N LEU A 19 -2.38 -7.07 21.77
CA LEU A 19 -0.97 -6.67 21.73
C LEU A 19 -0.81 -5.25 21.18
N VAL A 20 -1.49 -4.92 20.10
CA VAL A 20 -1.48 -3.55 19.52
C VAL A 20 -2.04 -2.54 20.51
N ILE A 21 -3.17 -2.84 21.18
CA ILE A 21 -3.77 -1.94 22.18
C ILE A 21 -2.79 -1.72 23.35
N VAL A 22 -2.15 -2.79 23.85
CA VAL A 22 -1.18 -2.69 24.94
C VAL A 22 0.00 -1.80 24.56
N PHE A 23 0.55 -1.94 23.32
CA PHE A 23 1.62 -1.06 22.87
C PHE A 23 1.17 0.40 22.74
N ILE A 24 -0.02 0.65 22.19
CA ILE A 24 -0.57 2.00 22.11
C ILE A 24 -0.68 2.62 23.51
N CYS A 25 -1.18 1.87 24.50
CA CYS A 25 -1.28 2.34 25.88
C CYS A 25 0.11 2.63 26.47
N ILE A 26 1.07 1.71 26.34
CA ILE A 26 2.43 1.90 26.86
C ILE A 26 3.05 3.17 26.27
N PHE A 27 3.05 3.33 24.95
CA PHE A 27 3.65 4.50 24.29
C PHE A 27 2.90 5.80 24.60
N SER A 28 1.58 5.73 24.78
CA SER A 28 0.77 6.91 25.15
C SER A 28 1.14 7.46 26.52
N PHE A 29 1.54 6.59 27.46
CA PHE A 29 1.95 7.00 28.81
C PHE A 29 3.46 7.24 28.95
N SER A 30 4.29 6.57 28.14
CA SER A 30 5.75 6.62 28.26
C SER A 30 6.41 7.67 27.38
N THR A 31 5.71 8.19 26.36
CA THR A 31 6.30 9.10 25.37
C THR A 31 5.50 10.39 25.25
N ASP A 32 6.11 11.50 25.62
CA ASP A 32 5.51 12.81 25.43
C ASP A 32 5.26 13.10 23.94
N GLY A 33 4.04 13.51 23.62
CA GLY A 33 3.65 13.84 22.24
C GLY A 33 3.24 12.65 21.36
N PHE A 34 3.19 11.41 21.88
CA PHE A 34 2.73 10.25 21.12
C PHE A 34 1.29 10.46 20.59
N THR A 35 0.41 11.03 21.39
CA THR A 35 -0.97 11.36 21.03
C THR A 35 -1.12 12.75 20.40
N SER A 36 -0.01 13.43 20.07
CA SER A 36 -0.07 14.73 19.41
C SER A 36 -0.69 14.63 18.02
N ARG A 37 -1.35 15.72 17.60
CA ARG A 37 -1.98 15.80 16.26
C ARG A 37 -0.99 15.52 15.13
N PHE A 38 0.25 15.98 15.29
CA PHE A 38 1.31 15.76 14.32
C PHE A 38 1.64 14.27 14.20
N ASN A 39 1.82 13.58 15.32
CA ASN A 39 2.18 12.17 15.31
C ASN A 39 1.02 11.28 14.79
N ILE A 40 -0.22 11.56 15.19
CA ILE A 40 -1.40 10.83 14.69
C ILE A 40 -1.54 11.03 13.18
N TYR A 41 -1.31 12.25 12.68
CA TYR A 41 -1.34 12.52 11.24
C TYR A 41 -0.23 11.76 10.50
N ALA A 42 1.00 11.79 11.02
CA ALA A 42 2.13 11.05 10.42
C ALA A 42 1.86 9.53 10.41
N LEU A 43 1.36 8.99 11.53
CA LEU A 43 0.99 7.60 11.64
C LEU A 43 -0.11 7.21 10.65
N SER A 44 -1.13 8.06 10.48
CA SER A 44 -2.21 7.82 9.51
C SER A 44 -1.70 7.70 8.06
N ARG A 45 -0.63 8.42 7.70
CA ARG A 45 0.01 8.32 6.38
C ARG A 45 0.74 6.99 6.20
N VAL A 46 1.50 6.58 7.21
CA VAL A 46 2.24 5.31 7.17
C VAL A 46 1.26 4.14 7.08
N VAL A 47 0.26 4.12 7.96
CA VAL A 47 -0.79 3.08 7.95
C VAL A 47 -1.53 3.02 6.61
N ALA A 48 -1.80 4.17 5.97
CA ALA A 48 -2.43 4.20 4.65
C ALA A 48 -1.59 3.49 3.59
N LEU A 49 -0.27 3.73 3.57
CA LEU A 49 0.65 3.06 2.65
C LEU A 49 0.73 1.56 2.91
N ASP A 50 0.81 1.16 4.18
CA ASP A 50 0.86 -0.25 4.57
C ASP A 50 -0.43 -1.00 4.18
N ILE A 51 -1.60 -0.37 4.35
CA ILE A 51 -2.88 -0.91 3.88
C ILE A 51 -2.84 -1.13 2.37
N MET A 52 -2.38 -0.16 1.58
CA MET A 52 -2.32 -0.28 0.12
C MET A 52 -1.38 -1.41 -0.33
N ILE A 53 -0.20 -1.51 0.29
CA ILE A 53 0.76 -2.59 0.02
C ILE A 53 0.16 -3.95 0.41
N GLY A 54 -0.47 -4.03 1.58
CA GLY A 54 -1.14 -5.23 2.07
C GLY A 54 -2.28 -5.70 1.16
N LEU A 55 -3.10 -4.77 0.65
CA LEU A 55 -4.16 -5.08 -0.31
C LEU A 55 -3.60 -5.60 -1.64
N ALA A 56 -2.53 -4.97 -2.15
CA ALA A 56 -1.86 -5.43 -3.36
C ALA A 56 -1.27 -6.83 -3.18
N MET A 57 -0.63 -7.11 -2.02
CA MET A 57 -0.12 -8.42 -1.68
C MET A 57 -1.23 -9.46 -1.56
N MET A 58 -2.37 -9.10 -0.95
CA MET A 58 -3.54 -9.98 -0.84
C MET A 58 -4.02 -10.46 -2.21
N VAL A 59 -4.12 -9.55 -3.19
CA VAL A 59 -4.52 -9.91 -4.56
C VAL A 59 -3.54 -10.91 -5.18
N VAL A 60 -2.24 -10.70 -4.99
CA VAL A 60 -1.21 -11.62 -5.51
C VAL A 60 -1.27 -12.99 -4.83
N ILE A 61 -1.49 -13.03 -3.51
CA ILE A 61 -1.62 -14.30 -2.76
C ILE A 61 -2.84 -15.08 -3.22
N LEU A 62 -3.95 -14.41 -3.53
CA LEU A 62 -5.16 -15.05 -4.06
C LEU A 62 -4.91 -15.74 -5.41
N THR A 63 -3.96 -15.28 -6.19
CA THR A 63 -3.52 -15.94 -7.44
C THR A 63 -2.49 -17.04 -7.23
N GLY A 64 -2.11 -17.34 -5.99
CA GLY A 64 -1.13 -18.37 -5.63
C GLY A 64 0.32 -17.93 -5.71
N GLY A 65 0.59 -16.63 -5.88
CA GLY A 65 1.93 -16.05 -5.96
C GLY A 65 2.36 -15.30 -4.70
N LEU A 66 3.64 -14.91 -4.66
CA LEU A 66 4.20 -13.96 -3.71
C LEU A 66 4.93 -12.87 -4.50
N ASN A 67 4.72 -11.61 -4.12
CA ASN A 67 5.38 -10.48 -4.77
C ASN A 67 6.15 -9.62 -3.77
N LEU A 68 7.45 -9.86 -3.67
CA LEU A 68 8.33 -9.09 -2.79
C LEU A 68 8.70 -7.71 -3.37
N SER A 69 8.48 -7.49 -4.66
CA SER A 69 8.84 -6.23 -5.31
C SER A 69 7.82 -5.11 -5.11
N LEU A 70 6.68 -5.34 -4.41
CA LEU A 70 5.62 -4.34 -4.26
C LEU A 70 6.12 -3.02 -3.67
N GLY A 71 6.98 -3.08 -2.65
CA GLY A 71 7.58 -1.88 -2.07
C GLY A 71 8.46 -1.12 -3.07
N ALA A 72 9.35 -1.83 -3.78
CA ALA A 72 10.20 -1.23 -4.82
C ALA A 72 9.38 -0.69 -5.99
N LEU A 73 8.30 -1.37 -6.36
CA LEU A 73 7.35 -0.95 -7.38
C LEU A 73 6.69 0.37 -7.02
N GLY A 74 6.22 0.49 -5.77
CA GLY A 74 5.62 1.73 -5.25
C GLY A 74 6.60 2.88 -5.21
N VAL A 75 7.83 2.64 -4.71
CA VAL A 75 8.90 3.65 -4.68
C VAL A 75 9.29 4.06 -6.10
N SER A 76 9.48 3.10 -7.03
CA SER A 76 9.80 3.39 -8.42
C SER A 76 8.72 4.22 -9.11
N ALA A 77 7.45 3.91 -8.87
CA ALA A 77 6.33 4.67 -9.40
C ALA A 77 6.27 6.10 -8.82
N ALA A 78 6.57 6.26 -7.53
CA ALA A 78 6.65 7.58 -6.90
C ALA A 78 7.81 8.42 -7.43
N MET A 79 8.99 7.82 -7.60
CA MET A 79 10.16 8.48 -8.21
C MET A 79 9.89 8.89 -9.65
N PHE A 80 9.26 8.02 -10.44
CA PHE A 80 8.85 8.34 -11.80
C PHE A 80 7.87 9.49 -11.85
N GLY A 81 6.89 9.54 -10.93
CA GLY A 81 5.96 10.66 -10.80
C GLY A 81 6.66 11.98 -10.45
N GLY A 82 7.58 11.95 -9.50
CA GLY A 82 8.40 13.12 -9.16
C GLY A 82 9.23 13.62 -10.34
N TRP A 83 9.86 12.71 -11.06
CA TRP A 83 10.63 13.03 -12.27
C TRP A 83 9.77 13.65 -13.37
N CYS A 84 8.58 13.11 -13.61
CA CYS A 84 7.62 13.68 -14.58
C CYS A 84 7.21 15.11 -14.21
N MET A 85 6.92 15.36 -12.93
CA MET A 85 6.45 16.68 -12.48
C MET A 85 7.58 17.72 -12.41
N GLU A 86 8.74 17.35 -11.82
CA GLU A 86 9.83 18.30 -11.55
C GLU A 86 10.75 18.47 -12.77
N SER A 87 11.17 17.38 -13.42
CA SER A 87 12.14 17.44 -14.52
C SER A 87 11.51 17.68 -15.87
N MET A 88 10.33 17.09 -16.12
CA MET A 88 9.62 17.21 -17.40
C MET A 88 8.54 18.29 -17.39
N GLY A 89 8.15 18.83 -16.24
CA GLY A 89 7.10 19.83 -16.10
C GLY A 89 5.71 19.35 -16.49
N ILE A 90 5.46 18.04 -16.41
CA ILE A 90 4.18 17.42 -16.82
C ILE A 90 3.09 17.75 -15.77
N PRO A 91 1.89 18.18 -16.21
CA PRO A 91 0.78 18.45 -15.29
C PRO A 91 0.39 17.23 -14.46
N ILE A 92 -0.08 17.46 -13.23
CA ILE A 92 -0.44 16.41 -12.26
C ILE A 92 -1.42 15.38 -12.85
N SER A 93 -2.45 15.84 -13.58
CA SER A 93 -3.48 14.97 -14.15
C SER A 93 -2.90 13.94 -15.12
N ILE A 94 -1.94 14.35 -15.96
CA ILE A 94 -1.26 13.47 -16.90
C ILE A 94 -0.27 12.58 -16.14
N THR A 95 0.45 13.14 -15.17
CA THR A 95 1.40 12.39 -14.34
C THR A 95 0.73 11.23 -13.61
N ILE A 96 -0.47 11.41 -13.06
CA ILE A 96 -1.22 10.33 -12.41
C ILE A 96 -1.46 9.17 -13.39
N ILE A 97 -1.89 9.45 -14.62
CA ILE A 97 -2.12 8.42 -15.63
C ILE A 97 -0.81 7.71 -15.99
N LEU A 98 0.28 8.47 -16.15
CA LEU A 98 1.60 7.91 -16.47
C LEU A 98 2.13 7.03 -15.34
N VAL A 99 1.99 7.44 -14.09
CA VAL A 99 2.40 6.66 -12.91
C VAL A 99 1.60 5.36 -12.79
N LEU A 100 0.29 5.41 -13.03
CA LEU A 100 -0.56 4.21 -13.03
C LEU A 100 -0.17 3.25 -14.17
N ALA A 101 0.07 3.78 -15.38
CA ALA A 101 0.52 2.99 -16.51
C ALA A 101 1.90 2.37 -16.26
N PHE A 102 2.84 3.16 -15.71
CA PHE A 102 4.18 2.70 -15.37
C PHE A 102 4.16 1.60 -14.30
N GLY A 103 3.45 1.81 -13.19
CA GLY A 103 3.30 0.80 -12.14
C GLY A 103 2.65 -0.49 -12.66
N SER A 104 1.62 -0.36 -13.51
CA SER A 104 0.96 -1.51 -14.16
C SER A 104 1.91 -2.25 -15.09
N PHE A 105 2.73 -1.54 -15.83
CA PHE A 105 3.74 -2.11 -16.72
C PHE A 105 4.81 -2.91 -15.95
N LEU A 106 5.33 -2.37 -14.85
CA LEU A 106 6.27 -3.07 -14.00
C LEU A 106 5.65 -4.35 -13.37
N GLY A 107 4.39 -4.25 -12.92
CA GLY A 107 3.65 -5.41 -12.43
C GLY A 107 3.41 -6.46 -13.52
N TRP A 108 3.10 -6.02 -14.75
CA TRP A 108 2.95 -6.90 -15.90
C TRP A 108 4.25 -7.65 -16.23
N ILE A 109 5.40 -6.98 -16.17
CA ILE A 109 6.72 -7.63 -16.34
C ILE A 109 6.90 -8.77 -15.34
N ASN A 110 6.61 -8.53 -14.05
CA ASN A 110 6.71 -9.57 -13.02
C ASN A 110 5.82 -10.78 -13.33
N GLY A 111 4.57 -10.54 -13.69
CA GLY A 111 3.63 -11.61 -14.05
C GLY A 111 4.06 -12.36 -15.31
N PHE A 112 4.44 -11.62 -16.36
CA PHE A 112 4.88 -12.18 -17.62
C PHE A 112 6.11 -13.09 -17.46
N VAL A 113 7.15 -12.61 -16.75
CA VAL A 113 8.37 -13.38 -16.50
C VAL A 113 8.04 -14.63 -15.69
N THR A 114 7.25 -14.51 -14.62
CA THR A 114 6.86 -15.65 -13.79
C THR A 114 6.15 -16.74 -14.59
N VAL A 115 5.15 -16.34 -15.38
CA VAL A 115 4.36 -17.31 -16.19
C VAL A 115 5.18 -17.89 -17.33
N ARG A 116 6.00 -17.08 -18.00
CA ARG A 116 6.76 -17.52 -19.17
C ARG A 116 7.93 -18.44 -18.83
N THR A 117 8.59 -18.21 -17.69
CA THR A 117 9.76 -18.99 -17.27
C THR A 117 9.40 -20.20 -16.39
N GLY A 118 8.20 -20.19 -15.79
CA GLY A 118 7.81 -21.19 -14.78
C GLY A 118 8.61 -21.10 -13.48
N VAL A 119 9.46 -20.08 -13.33
CA VAL A 119 10.21 -19.82 -12.10
C VAL A 119 9.26 -19.29 -11.01
N HIS A 120 9.47 -19.73 -9.78
CA HIS A 120 8.64 -19.30 -8.66
C HIS A 120 8.62 -17.77 -8.53
N SER A 121 7.42 -17.18 -8.36
CA SER A 121 7.21 -15.72 -8.31
C SER A 121 8.09 -15.01 -7.27
N PHE A 122 8.40 -15.68 -6.15
CA PHE A 122 9.32 -15.20 -5.13
C PHE A 122 10.70 -14.82 -5.69
N ILE A 123 11.30 -15.71 -6.53
CA ILE A 123 12.63 -15.48 -7.10
C ILE A 123 12.61 -14.36 -8.13
N VAL A 124 11.58 -14.36 -8.99
CA VAL A 124 11.40 -13.32 -10.01
C VAL A 124 11.24 -11.95 -9.36
N THR A 125 10.35 -11.85 -8.36
CA THR A 125 10.04 -10.56 -7.72
C THR A 125 11.18 -10.06 -6.83
N LEU A 126 12.00 -10.94 -6.25
CA LEU A 126 13.22 -10.56 -5.55
C LEU A 126 14.25 -9.93 -6.50
N ALA A 127 14.45 -10.53 -7.67
CA ALA A 127 15.36 -9.99 -8.68
C ALA A 127 14.85 -8.64 -9.23
N THR A 128 13.57 -8.56 -9.60
CA THR A 128 12.99 -7.35 -10.14
C THR A 128 12.91 -6.22 -9.12
N MET A 129 12.78 -6.52 -7.82
CA MET A 129 12.86 -5.52 -6.75
C MET A 129 14.17 -4.73 -6.82
N SER A 130 15.30 -5.42 -6.96
CA SER A 130 16.62 -4.78 -7.07
C SER A 130 16.79 -4.02 -8.39
N ILE A 131 16.27 -4.58 -9.49
CA ILE A 131 16.34 -3.96 -10.83
C ILE A 131 15.51 -2.66 -10.84
N TYR A 132 14.28 -2.67 -10.37
CA TYR A 132 13.39 -1.50 -10.39
C TYR A 132 13.95 -0.38 -9.52
N PHE A 133 14.37 -0.71 -8.31
CA PHE A 133 14.95 0.29 -7.42
C PHE A 133 16.26 0.86 -7.97
N GLY A 134 17.17 0.01 -8.44
CA GLY A 134 18.45 0.42 -9.03
C GLY A 134 18.28 1.26 -10.29
N PHE A 135 17.36 0.87 -11.19
CA PHE A 135 17.07 1.61 -12.41
C PHE A 135 16.53 3.02 -12.11
N MET A 136 15.57 3.13 -11.18
CA MET A 136 15.01 4.42 -10.82
C MET A 136 16.03 5.31 -10.08
N THR A 137 16.86 4.71 -9.21
CA THR A 137 17.94 5.42 -8.54
C THR A 137 18.96 6.01 -9.54
N LEU A 138 19.30 5.22 -10.57
CA LEU A 138 20.17 5.68 -11.65
C LEU A 138 19.54 6.82 -12.46
N LEU A 139 18.25 6.68 -12.83
CA LEU A 139 17.53 7.65 -13.64
C LEU A 139 17.34 9.00 -12.92
N THR A 140 17.17 8.96 -11.61
CA THR A 140 16.94 10.15 -10.77
C THR A 140 18.22 10.66 -10.08
N GLU A 141 19.37 10.02 -10.35
CA GLU A 141 20.66 10.32 -9.71
C GLU A 141 20.60 10.29 -8.17
N ALA A 142 19.65 9.54 -7.62
CA ALA A 142 19.33 9.50 -6.19
C ALA A 142 18.95 10.87 -5.58
N GLU A 143 18.61 11.84 -6.39
CA GLU A 143 18.21 13.16 -5.91
C GLU A 143 16.76 13.17 -5.40
N ALA A 144 16.52 13.96 -4.36
CA ALA A 144 15.19 14.15 -3.81
C ALA A 144 14.44 15.24 -4.59
N PHE A 145 13.26 14.93 -5.09
CA PHE A 145 12.38 15.91 -5.73
C PHE A 145 11.83 16.90 -4.69
N ARG A 146 12.10 18.18 -4.89
CA ARG A 146 11.77 19.27 -3.94
C ARG A 146 10.88 20.33 -4.55
N LYS A 147 10.85 20.44 -5.89
CA LYS A 147 10.10 21.47 -6.64
C LYS A 147 8.82 20.91 -7.24
N LEU A 148 8.07 20.18 -6.43
CA LEU A 148 6.78 19.67 -6.86
C LEU A 148 5.74 20.79 -6.95
N PRO A 149 4.73 20.70 -7.85
CA PRO A 149 3.66 21.69 -7.96
C PRO A 149 2.95 21.92 -6.63
N GLU A 150 2.64 23.18 -6.30
CA GLU A 150 1.96 23.55 -5.04
C GLU A 150 0.63 22.78 -4.87
N THR A 151 -0.14 22.64 -5.95
CA THR A 151 -1.40 21.88 -5.91
C THR A 151 -1.23 20.43 -5.49
N PHE A 152 -0.10 19.79 -5.82
CA PHE A 152 0.22 18.43 -5.39
C PHE A 152 0.62 18.39 -3.90
N THR A 153 1.46 19.33 -3.49
CA THR A 153 1.90 19.44 -2.09
C THR A 153 0.76 19.84 -1.17
N ASP A 154 -0.15 20.71 -1.62
CA ASP A 154 -1.35 21.09 -0.88
C ASP A 154 -2.28 19.89 -0.69
N PHE A 155 -2.54 19.11 -1.74
CA PHE A 155 -3.33 17.90 -1.62
C PHE A 155 -2.69 16.89 -0.64
N GLY A 156 -1.38 16.67 -0.75
CA GLY A 156 -0.63 15.79 0.16
C GLY A 156 -0.59 16.27 1.60
N SER A 157 -0.72 17.59 1.83
CA SER A 157 -0.72 18.24 3.13
C SER A 157 -2.12 18.50 3.70
N LEU A 158 -3.20 18.23 2.95
CA LEU A 158 -4.57 18.37 3.42
C LEU A 158 -4.78 17.62 4.73
N LYS A 159 -5.27 18.35 5.73
CA LYS A 159 -5.51 17.84 7.07
C LYS A 159 -7.01 17.77 7.32
N LEU A 160 -7.57 16.60 7.09
CA LEU A 160 -8.98 16.32 7.32
C LEU A 160 -9.26 16.09 8.81
N PHE A 161 -10.51 16.23 9.23
CA PHE A 161 -10.97 16.04 10.61
C PHE A 161 -10.08 16.75 11.64
N ASN A 162 -10.01 18.09 11.52
CA ASN A 162 -9.27 18.92 12.48
C ASN A 162 -7.76 18.59 12.60
N LYS A 163 -7.16 18.15 11.48
CA LYS A 163 -5.72 17.82 11.36
C LYS A 163 -5.29 16.47 11.97
N TYR A 164 -6.20 15.53 12.13
CA TYR A 164 -5.85 14.19 12.64
C TYR A 164 -5.67 13.15 11.55
N ILE A 165 -6.41 13.25 10.43
CA ILE A 165 -6.46 12.18 9.42
C ILE A 165 -5.91 12.68 8.08
N SER A 166 -5.07 11.85 7.46
CA SER A 166 -4.55 12.09 6.11
C SER A 166 -5.58 11.68 5.04
N PRO A 167 -5.70 12.42 3.91
CA PRO A 167 -6.48 12.00 2.76
C PRO A 167 -6.12 10.61 2.24
N LEU A 168 -4.83 10.24 2.34
CA LEU A 168 -4.34 8.92 1.93
C LEU A 168 -5.02 7.79 2.70
N LEU A 169 -5.31 7.97 3.99
CA LEU A 169 -6.01 6.96 4.79
C LEU A 169 -7.44 6.74 4.27
N ILE A 170 -8.13 7.81 3.89
CA ILE A 170 -9.48 7.69 3.33
C ILE A 170 -9.43 6.95 2.00
N ILE A 171 -8.49 7.29 1.13
CA ILE A 171 -8.29 6.61 -0.16
C ILE A 171 -7.99 5.13 0.06
N SER A 172 -7.11 4.78 1.01
CA SER A 172 -6.78 3.37 1.29
C SER A 172 -7.97 2.58 1.81
N VAL A 173 -8.78 3.16 2.69
CA VAL A 173 -10.01 2.54 3.19
C VAL A 173 -11.04 2.37 2.08
N MET A 174 -11.24 3.37 1.22
CA MET A 174 -12.12 3.26 0.05
C MET A 174 -11.65 2.15 -0.90
N THR A 175 -10.35 2.06 -1.16
CA THR A 175 -9.77 0.98 -1.97
C THR A 175 -10.02 -0.39 -1.35
N CYS A 176 -9.92 -0.51 -0.02
CA CYS A 176 -10.25 -1.74 0.71
C CYS A 176 -11.70 -2.16 0.47
N PHE A 177 -12.66 -1.22 0.55
CA PHE A 177 -14.08 -1.51 0.29
C PHE A 177 -14.32 -1.93 -1.17
N VAL A 178 -13.69 -1.25 -2.13
CA VAL A 178 -13.82 -1.60 -3.55
C VAL A 178 -13.27 -3.01 -3.81
N LEU A 179 -12.08 -3.33 -3.31
CA LEU A 179 -11.50 -4.67 -3.46
C LEU A 179 -12.32 -5.73 -2.74
N TYR A 180 -12.82 -5.44 -1.55
CA TYR A 180 -13.71 -6.35 -0.83
C TYR A 180 -14.96 -6.67 -1.66
N TYR A 181 -15.59 -5.66 -2.24
CA TYR A 181 -16.76 -5.85 -3.10
C TYR A 181 -16.44 -6.68 -4.36
N ILE A 182 -15.32 -6.39 -5.02
CA ILE A 182 -14.86 -7.16 -6.19
C ILE A 182 -14.59 -8.61 -5.80
N CYS A 183 -13.90 -8.86 -4.67
CA CYS A 183 -13.62 -10.20 -4.19
C CYS A 183 -14.91 -10.97 -3.87
N LEU A 184 -15.91 -10.31 -3.26
CA LEU A 184 -17.22 -10.94 -3.01
C LEU A 184 -17.93 -11.34 -4.30
N LEU A 185 -17.89 -10.50 -5.34
CA LEU A 185 -18.48 -10.83 -6.63
C LEU A 185 -17.81 -12.05 -7.27
N TYR A 186 -16.49 -12.18 -7.10
CA TYR A 186 -15.72 -13.29 -7.68
C TYR A 186 -15.84 -14.61 -6.89
N THR A 187 -16.10 -14.52 -5.58
CA THR A 187 -16.25 -15.68 -4.68
C THR A 187 -17.72 -16.08 -4.46
N SER A 188 -18.68 -15.37 -5.08
CA SER A 188 -20.07 -15.77 -5.03
C SER A 188 -20.22 -17.14 -5.70
N PRO A 189 -20.67 -18.20 -4.96
CA PRO A 189 -20.78 -19.55 -5.52
C PRO A 189 -21.71 -19.53 -6.73
N SER A 190 -21.21 -20.03 -7.86
CA SER A 190 -21.99 -20.21 -9.06
C SER A 190 -23.21 -21.10 -8.72
N PRO A 191 -24.38 -20.87 -9.33
CA PRO A 191 -25.53 -21.78 -9.17
C PRO A 191 -25.21 -23.24 -9.53
N ARG A 192 -24.10 -23.47 -10.27
CA ARG A 192 -23.62 -24.81 -10.64
C ARG A 192 -22.88 -25.54 -9.51
N ASP A 193 -22.42 -24.83 -8.47
CA ASP A 193 -21.68 -25.43 -7.35
C ASP A 193 -22.63 -25.92 -6.23
N ARG A 194 -23.96 -25.89 -6.46
CA ARG A 194 -25.00 -26.30 -5.53
C ARG A 194 -25.64 -27.64 -5.89
N VAL A 195 -24.99 -28.48 -6.71
CA VAL A 195 -25.48 -29.83 -7.03
C VAL A 195 -24.64 -30.88 -6.34
#